data_5dd8db42bb0407f96f1d2494ae32c64f
#
_entry.id   5dd8db42bb0407f96f1d2494ae32c64f
#
_cell.length_a   1.000
_cell.length_b   1.000
_cell.length_c   1.000
_cell.angle_alpha   90.00
_cell.angle_beta   90.00
_cell.angle_gamma   90.00
#
_symmetry.space_group_name_H-M   'P 1'
#
loop_
_entity.id
_entity.type
_entity.pdbx_description
1 polymer ?
#
loop_
_entity_poly.entity_id
_entity_poly.type
_entity_poly.pdbx_seq_one_letter_code
_entity_poly.pdbx_strand_id
1 'polypeptide(L)'
;VRSSAASDVYKRQVAITLWLTKNNLFYLFNFSYIGLSISLGVFLYIKKYKYARRIVQLLVGLYMLVYLGLICNENMQIEGFWYYLFTGVFEAATIHYAVAKIFGPLIFGRGWCGYACWTAMVLDFLPYKVPKEPRRKIGWIRYITFAASLIFVAALFLAHVGSLERIMFWAFIIGNILYYTAGIILAFFFKDNRAFCKYICPITVFLKPMSYFSLIRLKCDKEKCVSCGKCKRVCPMNVDVTDNSRKRKNGTECILCMECVKNCPKDAL
;
A
#
# COMPACT_ATOMS: atom_id res chain seq x y z
N VAL A 1 -15.03 10.59 -6.71
CA VAL A 1 -16.28 9.87 -6.38
C VAL A 1 -16.37 8.53 -7.10
N ARG A 2 -16.23 8.47 -8.44
CA ARG A 2 -16.33 7.19 -9.18
C ARG A 2 -15.28 6.14 -8.77
N SER A 3 -14.05 6.55 -8.44
CA SER A 3 -12.98 5.61 -8.04
C SER A 3 -13.20 4.97 -6.68
N SER A 4 -13.86 5.67 -5.76
CA SER A 4 -14.18 5.14 -4.43
C SER A 4 -15.34 4.17 -4.47
N ALA A 5 -16.39 4.48 -5.24
CA ALA A 5 -17.51 3.57 -5.45
C ALA A 5 -17.02 2.23 -6.04
N ALA A 6 -16.12 2.25 -7.03
CA ALA A 6 -15.52 1.04 -7.57
C ALA A 6 -14.73 0.23 -6.53
N SER A 7 -13.99 0.91 -5.62
CA SER A 7 -13.27 0.23 -4.54
C SER A 7 -14.21 -0.40 -3.52
N ASP A 8 -15.33 0.27 -3.20
CA ASP A 8 -16.33 -0.24 -2.25
C ASP A 8 -17.11 -1.43 -2.81
N VAL A 9 -17.53 -1.34 -4.09
CA VAL A 9 -18.18 -2.46 -4.79
C VAL A 9 -17.26 -3.68 -4.84
N TYR A 10 -16.01 -3.49 -5.24
CA TYR A 10 -15.01 -4.57 -5.28
C TYR A 10 -14.84 -5.26 -3.92
N LYS A 11 -14.75 -4.50 -2.82
CA LYS A 11 -14.57 -5.08 -1.49
C LYS A 11 -15.82 -5.79 -0.97
N ARG A 12 -17.01 -5.27 -1.24
CA ARG A 12 -18.26 -5.94 -0.90
C ARG A 12 -18.39 -7.27 -1.65
N GLN A 13 -18.08 -7.30 -2.94
CA GLN A 13 -18.07 -8.53 -3.73
C GLN A 13 -17.07 -9.55 -3.16
N VAL A 14 -15.84 -9.12 -2.83
CA VAL A 14 -14.84 -9.98 -2.21
C VAL A 14 -15.31 -10.48 -0.83
N ALA A 15 -15.89 -9.61 0.00
CA ALA A 15 -16.39 -9.99 1.33
C ALA A 15 -17.48 -11.06 1.24
N ILE A 16 -18.47 -10.86 0.36
CA ILE A 16 -19.59 -11.81 0.18
C ILE A 16 -19.09 -13.11 -0.42
N THR A 17 -18.24 -13.06 -1.44
CA THR A 17 -17.69 -14.26 -2.09
C THR A 17 -16.89 -15.10 -1.10
N LEU A 18 -16.00 -14.48 -0.31
CA LEU A 18 -15.21 -15.19 0.68
C LEU A 18 -16.06 -15.73 1.84
N TRP A 19 -17.08 -15.00 2.27
CA TRP A 19 -18.02 -15.50 3.25
C TRP A 19 -18.77 -16.75 2.75
N LEU A 20 -19.30 -16.71 1.55
CA LEU A 20 -20.04 -17.83 0.96
C LEU A 20 -19.14 -19.03 0.65
N THR A 21 -17.91 -18.81 0.20
CA THR A 21 -17.00 -19.89 -0.20
C THR A 21 -16.28 -20.54 0.99
N LYS A 22 -15.93 -19.75 2.01
CA LYS A 22 -15.21 -20.22 3.21
C LYS A 22 -16.12 -20.46 4.41
N ASN A 23 -17.39 -20.11 4.32
CA ASN A 23 -18.40 -20.18 5.41
C ASN A 23 -17.90 -19.56 6.73
N ASN A 24 -17.12 -18.48 6.64
CA ASN A 24 -16.49 -17.81 7.78
C ASN A 24 -16.86 -16.32 7.81
N LEU A 25 -17.63 -15.93 8.84
CA LEU A 25 -18.09 -14.55 9.08
C LEU A 25 -16.93 -13.55 9.27
N PHE A 26 -15.76 -14.04 9.65
CA PHE A 26 -14.58 -13.18 9.82
C PHE A 26 -14.22 -12.41 8.54
N TYR A 27 -14.34 -13.05 7.37
CA TYR A 27 -14.07 -12.37 6.10
C TYR A 27 -15.06 -11.26 5.81
N LEU A 28 -16.35 -11.49 6.10
CA LEU A 28 -17.37 -10.46 5.96
C LEU A 28 -17.08 -9.27 6.86
N PHE A 29 -16.75 -9.51 8.13
CA PHE A 29 -16.38 -8.46 9.08
C PHE A 29 -15.12 -7.69 8.63
N ASN A 30 -14.04 -8.40 8.27
CA ASN A 30 -12.76 -7.82 7.88
C ASN A 30 -12.88 -6.88 6.67
N PHE A 31 -13.49 -7.36 5.58
CA PHE A 31 -13.63 -6.55 4.38
C PHE A 31 -14.69 -5.46 4.52
N SER A 32 -15.73 -5.67 5.33
CA SER A 32 -16.72 -4.63 5.64
C SER A 32 -16.10 -3.50 6.46
N TYR A 33 -15.31 -3.80 7.48
CA TYR A 33 -14.58 -2.80 8.26
C TYR A 33 -13.65 -1.94 7.38
N ILE A 34 -12.86 -2.59 6.52
CA ILE A 34 -11.96 -1.89 5.60
C ILE A 34 -12.76 -1.04 4.60
N GLY A 35 -13.86 -1.59 4.08
CA GLY A 35 -14.76 -0.87 3.15
C GLY A 35 -15.37 0.37 3.80
N LEU A 36 -15.95 0.23 4.99
CA LEU A 36 -16.55 1.34 5.74
C LEU A 36 -15.50 2.43 6.08
N SER A 37 -14.30 2.02 6.48
CA SER A 37 -13.20 2.96 6.76
C SER A 37 -12.83 3.78 5.52
N ILE A 38 -12.83 3.17 4.34
CA ILE A 38 -12.55 3.87 3.07
C ILE A 38 -13.71 4.76 2.68
N SER A 39 -14.97 4.29 2.83
CA SER A 39 -16.17 5.09 2.57
C SER A 39 -16.21 6.34 3.45
N LEU A 40 -15.87 6.21 4.73
CA LEU A 40 -15.69 7.35 5.64
C LEU A 40 -14.65 8.34 5.11
N GLY A 41 -13.51 7.83 4.65
CA GLY A 41 -12.46 8.66 4.07
C GLY A 41 -12.90 9.44 2.85
N VAL A 42 -13.69 8.83 1.99
CA VAL A 42 -14.27 9.48 0.82
C VAL A 42 -15.26 10.57 1.22
N PHE A 43 -16.14 10.28 2.17
CA PHE A 43 -17.06 11.25 2.72
C PHE A 43 -16.32 12.47 3.29
N LEU A 44 -15.29 12.24 4.11
CA LEU A 44 -14.45 13.30 4.65
C LEU A 44 -13.68 14.06 3.55
N TYR A 45 -13.28 13.39 2.50
CA TYR A 45 -12.61 14.02 1.35
C TYR A 45 -13.58 14.95 0.59
N ILE A 46 -14.82 14.51 0.34
CA ILE A 46 -15.87 15.34 -0.28
C ILE A 46 -16.16 16.57 0.58
N LYS A 47 -16.19 16.41 1.90
CA LYS A 47 -16.32 17.53 2.88
C LYS A 47 -15.04 18.39 2.96
N LYS A 48 -14.03 18.16 2.11
CA LYS A 48 -12.74 18.86 2.08
C LYS A 48 -11.96 18.83 3.40
N TYR A 49 -12.19 17.79 4.22
CA TYR A 49 -11.50 17.67 5.49
C TYR A 49 -10.01 17.38 5.28
N LYS A 50 -9.14 18.18 5.88
CA LYS A 50 -7.69 18.17 5.65
C LYS A 50 -7.03 16.82 5.92
N TYR A 51 -7.51 16.10 6.91
CA TYR A 51 -6.90 14.85 7.39
C TYR A 51 -7.63 13.57 6.92
N ALA A 52 -8.61 13.69 6.01
CA ALA A 52 -9.42 12.55 5.52
C ALA A 52 -8.59 11.29 5.20
N ARG A 53 -7.53 11.44 4.39
CA ARG A 53 -6.65 10.32 4.02
C ARG A 53 -5.95 9.70 5.23
N ARG A 54 -5.48 10.52 6.16
CA ARG A 54 -4.74 10.04 7.35
C ARG A 54 -5.63 9.29 8.32
N ILE A 55 -6.89 9.71 8.46
CA ILE A 55 -7.89 9.01 9.29
C ILE A 55 -8.11 7.61 8.75
N VAL A 56 -8.36 7.46 7.44
CA VAL A 56 -8.48 6.13 6.83
C VAL A 56 -7.22 5.28 7.04
N GLN A 57 -6.06 5.88 6.80
CA GLN A 57 -4.77 5.20 6.94
C GLN A 57 -4.53 4.74 8.39
N LEU A 58 -4.95 5.54 9.37
CA LEU A 58 -4.88 5.19 10.79
C LEU A 58 -5.84 4.04 11.13
N LEU A 59 -7.11 4.15 10.74
CA LEU A 59 -8.13 3.14 11.02
C LEU A 59 -7.73 1.79 10.43
N VAL A 60 -7.43 1.75 9.12
CA VAL A 60 -7.07 0.49 8.45
C VAL A 60 -5.67 0.02 8.85
N GLY A 61 -4.71 0.92 9.00
CA GLY A 61 -3.34 0.58 9.39
C GLY A 61 -3.25 0.00 10.80
N LEU A 62 -3.95 0.58 11.79
CA LEU A 62 -4.02 0.03 13.14
C LEU A 62 -4.76 -1.31 13.17
N TYR A 63 -5.86 -1.43 12.44
CA TYR A 63 -6.57 -2.69 12.31
C TYR A 63 -5.67 -3.82 11.79
N MET A 64 -4.91 -3.55 10.72
CA MET A 64 -3.99 -4.52 10.13
C MET A 64 -2.82 -4.86 11.04
N LEU A 65 -2.25 -3.86 11.71
CA LEU A 65 -1.07 -4.05 12.55
C LEU A 65 -1.42 -4.67 13.91
N VAL A 66 -2.42 -4.10 14.58
CA VAL A 66 -2.75 -4.48 15.96
C VAL A 66 -3.71 -5.66 15.98
N TYR A 67 -4.89 -5.52 15.34
CA TYR A 67 -5.90 -6.56 15.42
C TYR A 67 -5.48 -7.83 14.69
N LEU A 68 -5.16 -7.75 13.39
CA LEU A 68 -4.77 -8.94 12.64
C LEU A 68 -3.38 -9.42 13.03
N GLY A 69 -2.39 -8.52 13.13
CA GLY A 69 -1.01 -8.88 13.34
C GLY A 69 -0.69 -9.32 14.77
N LEU A 70 -1.10 -8.53 15.78
CA LEU A 70 -0.71 -8.79 17.18
C LEU A 70 -1.76 -9.61 17.94
N ILE A 71 -3.07 -9.36 17.75
CA ILE A 71 -4.13 -10.06 18.49
C ILE A 71 -4.46 -11.40 17.83
N CYS A 72 -4.64 -11.42 16.51
CA CYS A 72 -4.90 -12.67 15.77
C CYS A 72 -3.63 -13.46 15.44
N ASN A 73 -2.44 -12.98 15.81
CA ASN A 73 -1.13 -13.60 15.53
C ASN A 73 -0.85 -13.86 14.04
N GLU A 74 -1.45 -13.06 13.14
CA GLU A 74 -1.31 -13.22 11.71
C GLU A 74 -0.12 -12.45 11.17
N ASN A 75 0.84 -13.14 10.55
CA ASN A 75 1.93 -12.43 9.86
C ASN A 75 1.43 -11.86 8.53
N MET A 76 1.04 -10.58 8.54
CA MET A 76 0.53 -9.85 7.38
C MET A 76 1.64 -9.23 6.53
N GLN A 77 2.93 -9.47 6.84
CA GLN A 77 4.08 -9.08 6.02
C GLN A 77 4.33 -10.09 4.89
N ILE A 78 5.35 -9.83 4.08
CA ILE A 78 5.67 -10.68 2.93
C ILE A 78 6.14 -12.07 3.36
N GLU A 79 6.76 -12.20 4.53
CA GLU A 79 7.17 -13.47 5.12
C GLU A 79 5.97 -14.37 5.41
N GLY A 80 4.89 -13.79 5.95
CA GLY A 80 3.64 -14.51 6.16
C GLY A 80 2.98 -14.96 4.85
N PHE A 81 3.07 -14.13 3.80
CA PHE A 81 2.59 -14.54 2.48
C PHE A 81 3.33 -15.78 1.95
N TRP A 82 4.68 -15.82 2.06
CA TRP A 82 5.46 -16.99 1.67
C TRP A 82 5.16 -18.21 2.52
N TYR A 83 5.01 -18.01 3.84
CA TYR A 83 4.65 -19.07 4.77
C TYR A 83 3.34 -19.75 4.39
N TYR A 84 2.26 -19.00 4.23
CA TYR A 84 0.96 -19.57 3.83
C TYR A 84 0.97 -20.14 2.41
N LEU A 85 1.75 -19.58 1.50
CA LEU A 85 1.90 -20.12 0.16
C LEU A 85 2.58 -21.50 0.18
N PHE A 86 3.63 -21.68 1.00
CA PHE A 86 4.34 -22.96 1.11
C PHE A 86 3.57 -24.01 1.89
N THR A 87 2.76 -23.61 2.86
CA THR A 87 1.85 -24.54 3.56
C THR A 87 0.62 -24.92 2.74
N GLY A 88 0.38 -24.28 1.61
CA GLY A 88 -0.81 -24.50 0.79
C GLY A 88 -2.11 -23.93 1.40
N VAL A 89 -2.01 -23.08 2.42
CA VAL A 89 -3.15 -22.46 3.11
C VAL A 89 -3.51 -21.13 2.45
N PHE A 90 -4.68 -21.07 1.81
CA PHE A 90 -5.19 -19.85 1.19
C PHE A 90 -6.07 -19.06 2.15
N GLU A 91 -5.47 -18.52 3.19
CA GLU A 91 -6.11 -17.71 4.24
C GLU A 91 -5.25 -16.50 4.62
N ALA A 92 -5.73 -15.67 5.53
CA ALA A 92 -4.98 -14.56 6.14
C ALA A 92 -4.13 -13.76 5.14
N ALA A 93 -2.79 -13.83 5.26
CA ALA A 93 -1.87 -13.07 4.42
C ALA A 93 -2.01 -13.42 2.93
N THR A 94 -2.26 -14.69 2.55
CA THR A 94 -2.39 -15.07 1.13
C THR A 94 -3.57 -14.36 0.49
N ILE A 95 -4.75 -14.38 1.14
CA ILE A 95 -5.94 -13.68 0.65
C ILE A 95 -5.71 -12.16 0.64
N HIS A 96 -5.08 -11.63 1.70
CA HIS A 96 -4.74 -10.21 1.76
C HIS A 96 -3.83 -9.80 0.59
N TYR A 97 -2.81 -10.59 0.28
CA TYR A 97 -1.91 -10.29 -0.84
C TYR A 97 -2.61 -10.42 -2.19
N ALA A 98 -3.41 -11.46 -2.39
CA ALA A 98 -4.20 -11.61 -3.60
C ALA A 98 -5.10 -10.39 -3.83
N VAL A 99 -5.92 -10.03 -2.84
CA VAL A 99 -6.91 -8.95 -2.95
C VAL A 99 -6.25 -7.58 -2.97
N ALA A 100 -5.28 -7.31 -2.08
CA ALA A 100 -4.78 -5.95 -1.88
C ALA A 100 -3.47 -5.63 -2.61
N LYS A 101 -2.67 -6.65 -2.99
CA LYS A 101 -1.32 -6.45 -3.56
C LYS A 101 -1.19 -6.96 -5.00
N ILE A 102 -2.06 -7.87 -5.44
CA ILE A 102 -2.05 -8.43 -6.80
C ILE A 102 -3.25 -7.90 -7.59
N PHE A 103 -4.47 -8.31 -7.26
CA PHE A 103 -5.66 -7.93 -8.04
C PHE A 103 -6.12 -6.49 -7.79
N GLY A 104 -6.08 -6.01 -6.55
CA GLY A 104 -6.46 -4.63 -6.24
C GLY A 104 -5.69 -3.57 -7.03
N PRO A 105 -4.37 -3.68 -7.18
CA PRO A 105 -3.61 -2.75 -7.99
C PRO A 105 -3.94 -2.71 -9.47
N LEU A 106 -4.55 -3.75 -10.05
CA LEU A 106 -5.10 -3.70 -11.40
C LEU A 106 -6.26 -2.69 -11.50
N ILE A 107 -6.98 -2.45 -10.41
CA ILE A 107 -8.09 -1.49 -10.37
C ILE A 107 -7.58 -0.10 -10.01
N PHE A 108 -6.94 0.05 -8.84
CA PHE A 108 -6.58 1.35 -8.24
C PHE A 108 -5.07 1.56 -8.00
N GLY A 109 -4.23 0.87 -8.76
CA GLY A 109 -2.76 1.03 -8.66
C GLY A 109 -2.27 0.80 -7.23
N ARG A 110 -1.35 1.67 -6.76
CA ARG A 110 -0.82 1.60 -5.39
C ARG A 110 -1.66 2.36 -4.36
N GLY A 111 -2.98 2.50 -4.58
CA GLY A 111 -3.90 3.16 -3.63
C GLY A 111 -3.83 2.58 -2.22
N TRP A 112 -3.64 1.27 -2.10
CA TRP A 112 -3.42 0.62 -0.80
C TRP A 112 -2.28 1.25 0.02
N CYS A 113 -1.15 1.57 -0.62
CA CYS A 113 -0.03 2.24 0.05
C CYS A 113 -0.37 3.67 0.51
N GLY A 114 -1.37 4.29 -0.10
CA GLY A 114 -1.84 5.62 0.28
C GLY A 114 -2.82 5.64 1.44
N TYR A 115 -3.61 4.55 1.62
CA TYR A 115 -4.77 4.58 2.51
C TYR A 115 -4.84 3.46 3.56
N ALA A 116 -4.08 2.38 3.42
CA ALA A 116 -4.24 1.20 4.27
C ALA A 116 -2.93 0.61 4.81
N CYS A 117 -1.78 1.05 4.28
CA CYS A 117 -0.49 0.48 4.68
C CYS A 117 -0.06 1.01 6.06
N TRP A 118 0.11 0.11 7.03
CA TRP A 118 0.52 0.44 8.40
C TRP A 118 1.95 1.00 8.48
N THR A 119 2.90 0.50 7.69
CA THR A 119 4.24 1.09 7.63
C THR A 119 4.18 2.54 7.16
N ALA A 120 3.41 2.79 6.10
CA ALA A 120 3.24 4.13 5.56
C ALA A 120 2.45 5.06 6.51
N MET A 121 1.58 4.51 7.36
CA MET A 121 0.86 5.22 8.39
C MET A 121 1.84 5.97 9.31
N VAL A 122 2.85 5.30 9.83
CA VAL A 122 3.88 5.90 10.70
C VAL A 122 4.77 6.87 9.92
N LEU A 123 5.24 6.48 8.72
CA LEU A 123 6.15 7.32 7.93
C LEU A 123 5.50 8.64 7.47
N ASP A 124 4.18 8.69 7.28
CA ASP A 124 3.49 9.92 6.88
C ASP A 124 3.41 10.98 8.00
N PHE A 125 3.70 10.63 9.24
CA PHE A 125 3.83 11.60 10.34
C PHE A 125 5.17 12.33 10.35
N LEU A 126 6.19 11.81 9.67
CA LEU A 126 7.51 12.45 9.59
C LEU A 126 7.45 13.79 8.85
N PRO A 127 8.43 14.69 9.06
CA PRO A 127 8.37 16.07 8.56
C PRO A 127 8.58 16.21 7.05
N TYR A 128 9.20 15.24 6.38
CA TYR A 128 9.62 15.32 4.98
C TYR A 128 8.56 14.80 4.00
N LYS A 129 7.35 15.40 4.01
CA LYS A 129 6.20 14.95 3.21
C LYS A 129 6.40 15.04 1.70
N VAL A 130 7.21 16.00 1.29
CA VAL A 130 7.53 16.24 -0.12
C VAL A 130 9.04 16.15 -0.28
N PRO A 131 9.54 15.25 -1.12
CA PRO A 131 10.97 15.10 -1.35
C PRO A 131 11.50 16.36 -2.05
N LYS A 132 12.61 16.91 -1.55
CA LYS A 132 13.29 18.06 -2.17
C LYS A 132 14.18 17.65 -3.34
N GLU A 133 14.68 16.42 -3.30
CA GLU A 133 15.59 15.87 -4.31
C GLU A 133 14.87 14.97 -5.32
N PRO A 134 15.41 14.87 -6.54
CA PRO A 134 14.92 13.90 -7.52
C PRO A 134 15.15 12.46 -7.01
N ARG A 135 14.27 11.56 -7.47
CA ARG A 135 14.36 10.15 -7.10
C ARG A 135 15.69 9.53 -7.56
N ARG A 136 16.40 8.87 -6.64
CA ARG A 136 17.65 8.14 -6.93
C ARG A 136 17.37 6.80 -7.62
N LYS A 137 18.38 6.28 -8.35
CA LYS A 137 18.28 5.02 -9.10
C LYS A 137 18.55 3.75 -8.24
N ILE A 138 18.40 3.83 -6.91
CA ILE A 138 18.66 2.72 -5.97
C ILE A 138 17.43 1.82 -5.70
N GLY A 139 16.36 2.01 -6.43
CA GLY A 139 15.11 1.24 -6.23
C GLY A 139 15.21 -0.26 -6.54
N TRP A 140 16.35 -0.76 -7.00
CA TRP A 140 16.65 -2.17 -7.19
C TRP A 140 16.81 -2.92 -5.86
N ILE A 141 17.17 -2.22 -4.76
CA ILE A 141 17.32 -2.81 -3.42
C ILE A 141 16.05 -3.58 -2.99
N ARG A 142 14.86 -3.13 -3.43
CA ARG A 142 13.58 -3.82 -3.17
C ARG A 142 13.54 -5.28 -3.67
N TYR A 143 14.28 -5.60 -4.72
CA TYR A 143 14.36 -6.98 -5.23
C TYR A 143 15.26 -7.84 -4.33
N ILE A 144 16.29 -7.25 -3.72
CA ILE A 144 17.11 -7.94 -2.72
C ILE A 144 16.27 -8.24 -1.47
N THR A 145 15.55 -7.24 -0.94
CA THR A 145 14.69 -7.44 0.24
C THR A 145 13.58 -8.46 -0.03
N PHE A 146 13.04 -8.45 -1.24
CA PHE A 146 12.06 -9.44 -1.69
C PHE A 146 12.66 -10.85 -1.75
N ALA A 147 13.81 -11.01 -2.38
CA ALA A 147 14.50 -12.30 -2.46
C ALA A 147 14.95 -12.79 -1.07
N ALA A 148 15.44 -11.89 -0.23
CA ALA A 148 15.83 -12.23 1.14
C ALA A 148 14.66 -12.75 1.97
N SER A 149 13.46 -12.16 1.86
CA SER A 149 12.26 -12.65 2.54
C SER A 149 11.84 -14.04 2.05
N LEU A 150 11.91 -14.29 0.75
CA LEU A 150 11.62 -15.60 0.18
C LEU A 150 12.63 -16.65 0.65
N ILE A 151 13.93 -16.35 0.55
CA ILE A 151 15.02 -17.26 0.96
C ILE A 151 14.91 -17.56 2.46
N PHE A 152 14.61 -16.58 3.30
CA PHE A 152 14.43 -16.75 4.73
C PHE A 152 13.34 -17.80 5.03
N VAL A 153 12.15 -17.63 4.46
CA VAL A 153 11.05 -18.56 4.70
C VAL A 153 11.33 -19.94 4.08
N ALA A 154 11.87 -19.98 2.85
CA ALA A 154 12.24 -21.25 2.20
C ALA A 154 13.27 -22.03 3.02
N ALA A 155 14.27 -21.36 3.58
CA ALA A 155 15.29 -22.00 4.44
C ALA A 155 14.67 -22.61 5.70
N LEU A 156 13.68 -21.95 6.33
CA LEU A 156 12.97 -22.48 7.49
C LEU A 156 12.18 -23.76 7.15
N PHE A 157 11.56 -23.80 5.96
CA PHE A 157 10.85 -24.99 5.47
C PHE A 157 11.81 -26.14 5.16
N LEU A 158 12.92 -25.86 4.48
CA LEU A 158 13.93 -26.87 4.15
C LEU A 158 14.64 -27.44 5.38
N ALA A 159 14.81 -26.60 6.41
CA ALA A 159 15.39 -27.03 7.70
C ALA A 159 14.39 -27.80 8.59
N HIS A 160 13.16 -28.04 8.14
CA HIS A 160 12.09 -28.73 8.89
C HIS A 160 11.90 -28.19 10.33
N VAL A 161 11.93 -26.88 10.51
CA VAL A 161 11.82 -26.24 11.83
C VAL A 161 10.42 -26.44 12.41
N GLY A 162 10.33 -27.02 13.60
CA GLY A 162 9.06 -27.51 14.17
C GLY A 162 8.08 -26.46 14.70
N SER A 163 8.44 -25.19 14.84
CA SER A 163 7.58 -24.14 15.44
C SER A 163 7.39 -22.93 14.53
N LEU A 164 7.10 -23.19 13.26
CA LEU A 164 7.03 -22.16 12.22
C LEU A 164 6.03 -21.02 12.56
N GLU A 165 4.86 -21.32 13.11
CA GLU A 165 3.87 -20.31 13.46
C GLU A 165 4.42 -19.28 14.47
N ARG A 166 5.09 -19.77 15.52
CA ARG A 166 5.71 -18.90 16.51
C ARG A 166 6.84 -18.07 15.90
N ILE A 167 7.62 -18.64 15.01
CA ILE A 167 8.68 -17.93 14.29
C ILE A 167 8.08 -16.87 13.39
N MET A 168 6.98 -17.16 12.69
CA MET A 168 6.28 -16.19 11.83
C MET A 168 5.71 -15.02 12.65
N PHE A 169 5.18 -15.27 13.84
CA PHE A 169 4.72 -14.21 14.74
C PHE A 169 5.87 -13.28 15.16
N TRP A 170 7.00 -13.85 15.61
CA TRP A 170 8.17 -13.04 15.96
C TRP A 170 8.79 -12.35 14.74
N ALA A 171 8.80 -12.99 13.58
CA ALA A 171 9.22 -12.38 12.32
C ALA A 171 8.36 -11.15 11.97
N PHE A 172 7.05 -11.21 12.23
CA PHE A 172 6.16 -10.06 12.06
C PHE A 172 6.54 -8.90 12.98
N ILE A 173 6.79 -9.16 14.27
CA ILE A 173 7.17 -8.12 15.24
C ILE A 173 8.52 -7.50 14.85
N ILE A 174 9.54 -8.34 14.70
CA ILE A 174 10.91 -7.91 14.38
C ILE A 174 10.94 -7.21 13.01
N GLY A 175 10.27 -7.78 12.02
CA GLY A 175 10.16 -7.22 10.68
C GLY A 175 9.52 -5.82 10.68
N ASN A 176 8.47 -5.59 11.48
CA ASN A 176 7.88 -4.26 11.63
C ASN A 176 8.85 -3.27 12.28
N ILE A 177 9.55 -3.67 13.34
CA ILE A 177 10.58 -2.84 13.98
C ILE A 177 11.66 -2.46 12.97
N LEU A 178 12.17 -3.42 12.21
CA LEU A 178 13.18 -3.18 11.17
C LEU A 178 12.66 -2.24 10.06
N TYR A 179 11.40 -2.43 9.61
CA TYR A 179 10.82 -1.58 8.58
C TYR A 179 10.59 -0.14 9.06
N TYR A 180 10.14 0.04 10.29
CA TYR A 180 9.99 1.38 10.89
C TYR A 180 11.35 2.04 11.09
N THR A 181 12.31 1.34 11.67
CA THR A 181 13.67 1.86 11.90
C THR A 181 14.33 2.24 10.58
N ALA A 182 14.34 1.35 9.59
CA ALA A 182 14.87 1.63 8.27
C ALA A 182 14.11 2.79 7.59
N GLY A 183 12.79 2.81 7.72
CA GLY A 183 11.95 3.85 7.16
C GLY A 183 12.24 5.22 7.73
N ILE A 184 12.40 5.33 9.04
CA ILE A 184 12.73 6.56 9.76
C ILE A 184 14.15 7.03 9.36
N ILE A 185 15.15 6.15 9.45
CA ILE A 185 16.53 6.47 9.07
C ILE A 185 16.59 7.01 7.63
N LEU A 186 15.97 6.29 6.69
CA LEU A 186 15.96 6.71 5.29
C LEU A 186 15.19 8.01 5.06
N ALA A 187 14.11 8.26 5.82
CA ALA A 187 13.36 9.49 5.71
C ALA A 187 14.19 10.70 6.11
N PHE A 188 14.99 10.60 7.17
CA PHE A 188 15.89 11.67 7.60
C PHE A 188 17.10 11.82 6.66
N PHE A 189 17.69 10.70 6.21
CA PHE A 189 18.83 10.72 5.31
C PHE A 189 18.49 11.30 3.93
N PHE A 190 17.36 10.91 3.35
CA PHE A 190 16.92 11.40 2.03
C PHE A 190 15.97 12.60 2.09
N LYS A 191 15.64 13.09 3.29
CA LYS A 191 14.60 14.12 3.50
C LYS A 191 13.29 13.80 2.76
N ASP A 192 12.86 12.54 2.88
CA ASP A 192 11.74 11.97 2.11
C ASP A 192 11.03 10.88 2.94
N ASN A 193 9.84 11.18 3.45
CA ASN A 193 9.04 10.24 4.26
C ASN A 193 8.76 8.91 3.54
N ARG A 194 8.79 8.91 2.22
CA ARG A 194 8.48 7.73 1.40
C ARG A 194 9.72 7.05 0.83
N ALA A 195 10.93 7.36 1.33
CA ALA A 195 12.17 6.76 0.87
C ALA A 195 12.14 5.22 0.99
N PHE A 196 11.71 4.68 2.13
CA PHE A 196 11.50 3.24 2.30
C PHE A 196 10.60 2.64 1.22
N CYS A 197 9.45 3.26 0.98
CA CYS A 197 8.47 2.80 -0.02
C CYS A 197 9.01 2.87 -1.46
N LYS A 198 9.96 3.77 -1.73
CA LYS A 198 10.57 3.96 -3.05
C LYS A 198 11.72 3.02 -3.32
N TYR A 199 12.47 2.63 -2.29
CA TYR A 199 13.76 1.98 -2.47
C TYR A 199 13.85 0.57 -1.90
N ILE A 200 13.25 0.30 -0.74
CA ILE A 200 13.46 -0.94 0.02
C ILE A 200 12.23 -1.84 0.05
N CYS A 201 11.02 -1.29 0.17
CA CYS A 201 9.80 -2.07 0.40
C CYS A 201 9.64 -3.24 -0.58
N PRO A 202 9.70 -4.52 -0.12
CA PRO A 202 9.66 -5.70 -0.98
C PRO A 202 8.31 -5.88 -1.67
N ILE A 203 7.21 -5.46 -1.02
CA ILE A 203 5.84 -5.61 -1.55
C ILE A 203 5.68 -4.87 -2.88
N THR A 204 6.50 -3.85 -3.13
CA THR A 204 6.45 -3.09 -4.39
C THR A 204 6.85 -3.91 -5.62
N VAL A 205 7.48 -5.06 -5.45
CA VAL A 205 7.79 -6.01 -6.52
C VAL A 205 6.50 -6.54 -7.16
N PHE A 206 5.47 -6.83 -6.36
CA PHE A 206 4.13 -7.20 -6.85
C PHE A 206 3.34 -5.96 -7.34
N LEU A 207 3.37 -4.88 -6.57
CA LEU A 207 2.53 -3.71 -6.83
C LEU A 207 2.87 -2.99 -8.14
N LYS A 208 4.14 -2.93 -8.52
CA LYS A 208 4.56 -2.17 -9.72
C LYS A 208 4.02 -2.72 -11.04
N PRO A 209 4.21 -4.00 -11.36
CA PRO A 209 3.68 -4.55 -12.60
C PRO A 209 2.15 -4.47 -12.66
N MET A 210 1.45 -4.78 -11.57
CA MET A 210 0.00 -4.70 -11.51
C MET A 210 -0.50 -3.26 -11.66
N SER A 211 0.17 -2.29 -11.02
CA SER A 211 -0.19 -0.86 -11.14
C SER A 211 0.01 -0.29 -12.56
N TYR A 212 0.86 -0.89 -13.36
CA TYR A 212 1.02 -0.48 -14.77
C TYR A 212 -0.29 -0.66 -15.55
N PHE A 213 -1.03 -1.72 -15.25
CA PHE A 213 -2.31 -2.04 -15.88
C PHE A 213 -3.51 -1.39 -15.19
N SER A 214 -3.31 -0.58 -14.14
CA SER A 214 -4.41 -0.03 -13.36
C SER A 214 -5.47 0.70 -14.20
N LEU A 215 -6.73 0.43 -13.87
CA LEU A 215 -7.89 1.06 -14.50
C LEU A 215 -8.06 2.50 -14.00
N ILE A 216 -7.96 2.69 -12.68
CA ILE A 216 -8.11 3.99 -12.05
C ILE A 216 -6.74 4.64 -11.92
N ARG A 217 -6.57 5.77 -12.58
CA ARG A 217 -5.33 6.57 -12.51
C ARG A 217 -5.63 8.04 -12.76
N LEU A 218 -4.79 8.89 -12.20
CA LEU A 218 -4.88 10.32 -12.45
C LEU A 218 -4.52 10.63 -13.90
N LYS A 219 -5.33 11.47 -14.52
CA LYS A 219 -5.11 12.03 -15.86
C LYS A 219 -5.12 13.54 -15.76
N CYS A 220 -4.35 14.20 -16.61
CA CYS A 220 -4.27 15.63 -16.73
C CYS A 220 -5.12 16.09 -17.92
N ASP A 221 -6.07 16.98 -17.67
CA ASP A 221 -6.76 17.72 -18.72
C ASP A 221 -5.79 18.74 -19.33
N LYS A 222 -5.37 18.51 -20.57
CA LYS A 222 -4.36 19.31 -21.25
C LYS A 222 -4.84 20.71 -21.60
N GLU A 223 -6.14 20.89 -21.81
CA GLU A 223 -6.75 22.18 -22.15
C GLU A 223 -6.75 23.12 -20.95
N LYS A 224 -6.98 22.58 -19.73
CA LYS A 224 -6.95 23.34 -18.49
C LYS A 224 -5.56 23.51 -17.90
N CYS A 225 -4.60 22.69 -18.31
CA CYS A 225 -3.28 22.64 -17.70
C CYS A 225 -2.39 23.79 -18.17
N VAL A 226 -2.06 24.70 -17.29
CA VAL A 226 -1.13 25.82 -17.53
C VAL A 226 0.35 25.47 -17.28
N SER A 227 0.70 24.22 -17.19
CA SER A 227 2.08 23.70 -17.05
C SER A 227 2.88 24.31 -15.89
N CYS A 228 2.24 24.78 -14.81
CA CYS A 228 2.87 25.44 -13.67
C CYS A 228 3.77 24.51 -12.80
N GLY A 229 3.75 23.21 -13.02
CA GLY A 229 4.58 22.22 -12.35
C GLY A 229 4.25 21.97 -10.87
N LYS A 230 3.22 22.60 -10.29
CA LYS A 230 2.87 22.49 -8.86
C LYS A 230 2.56 21.04 -8.47
N CYS A 231 1.84 20.30 -9.31
CA CYS A 231 1.53 18.89 -9.11
C CYS A 231 2.76 17.99 -8.98
N LYS A 232 3.83 18.27 -9.73
CA LYS A 232 5.11 17.53 -9.61
C LYS A 232 5.82 17.88 -8.30
N ARG A 233 5.80 19.15 -7.90
CA ARG A 233 6.44 19.64 -6.67
C ARG A 233 5.81 19.09 -5.40
N VAL A 234 4.48 18.86 -5.38
CA VAL A 234 3.79 18.33 -4.19
C VAL A 234 3.70 16.81 -4.15
N CYS A 235 4.17 16.09 -5.18
CA CYS A 235 4.03 14.66 -5.27
C CYS A 235 5.02 13.91 -4.35
N PRO A 236 4.56 13.18 -3.32
CA PRO A 236 5.43 12.45 -2.41
C PRO A 236 6.17 11.29 -3.11
N MET A 237 5.71 10.84 -4.27
CA MET A 237 6.27 9.70 -5.01
C MET A 237 7.04 10.10 -6.27
N ASN A 238 7.24 11.41 -6.51
CA ASN A 238 7.92 11.95 -7.70
C ASN A 238 7.31 11.47 -9.04
N VAL A 239 5.99 11.33 -9.10
CA VAL A 239 5.27 10.91 -10.31
C VAL A 239 5.06 12.09 -11.24
N ASP A 240 5.30 11.90 -12.53
CA ASP A 240 4.89 12.87 -13.55
C ASP A 240 3.40 12.68 -13.87
N VAL A 241 2.54 13.43 -13.20
CA VAL A 241 1.09 13.35 -13.38
C VAL A 241 0.58 14.12 -14.59
N THR A 242 1.42 14.96 -15.21
CA THR A 242 1.06 15.73 -16.41
C THR A 242 1.16 14.92 -17.69
N ASP A 243 1.92 13.84 -17.67
CA ASP A 243 1.95 12.85 -18.76
C ASP A 243 0.84 11.81 -18.57
N ASN A 244 -0.06 11.71 -19.54
CA ASN A 244 -1.19 10.76 -19.51
C ASN A 244 -0.83 9.36 -19.98
N SER A 245 0.39 9.14 -20.48
CA SER A 245 0.84 7.82 -20.94
C SER A 245 0.95 6.81 -19.79
N ARG A 246 0.85 5.52 -20.08
CA ARG A 246 1.14 4.48 -19.07
C ARG A 246 2.63 4.42 -18.71
N LYS A 247 3.49 4.86 -19.64
CA LYS A 247 4.96 4.88 -19.48
C LYS A 247 5.46 6.14 -18.76
N ARG A 248 4.57 7.03 -18.28
CA ARG A 248 4.96 8.26 -17.57
C ARG A 248 5.96 7.99 -16.46
N LYS A 249 6.85 8.94 -16.24
CA LYS A 249 7.91 8.83 -15.22
C LYS A 249 7.32 8.52 -13.84
N ASN A 250 7.76 7.42 -13.23
CA ASN A 250 7.28 6.90 -11.94
C ASN A 250 5.75 6.62 -11.88
N GLY A 251 5.08 6.41 -13.01
CA GLY A 251 3.61 6.24 -13.05
C GLY A 251 3.09 5.12 -12.17
N THR A 252 3.80 3.99 -12.15
CA THR A 252 3.47 2.81 -11.32
C THR A 252 3.65 3.04 -9.81
N GLU A 253 4.22 4.16 -9.41
CA GLU A 253 4.43 4.51 -8.00
C GLU A 253 3.31 5.40 -7.44
N CYS A 254 2.31 5.78 -8.23
CA CYS A 254 1.22 6.64 -7.78
C CYS A 254 0.39 5.97 -6.70
N ILE A 255 0.33 6.58 -5.52
CA ILE A 255 -0.41 6.09 -4.34
C ILE A 255 -1.81 6.69 -4.21
N LEU A 256 -2.29 7.39 -5.22
CA LEU A 256 -3.59 8.08 -5.26
C LEU A 256 -3.85 8.99 -4.04
N CYS A 257 -2.83 9.62 -3.48
CA CYS A 257 -2.95 10.48 -2.29
C CYS A 257 -3.72 11.79 -2.56
N MET A 258 -4.00 12.11 -3.80
CA MET A 258 -4.75 13.28 -4.28
C MET A 258 -4.13 14.65 -3.95
N GLU A 259 -2.88 14.69 -3.48
CA GLU A 259 -2.20 15.96 -3.18
C GLU A 259 -2.01 16.84 -4.42
N CYS A 260 -1.72 16.24 -5.58
CA CYS A 260 -1.61 16.97 -6.83
C CYS A 260 -2.96 17.58 -7.27
N VAL A 261 -4.07 16.87 -7.05
CA VAL A 261 -5.43 17.36 -7.35
C VAL A 261 -5.76 18.55 -6.44
N LYS A 262 -5.59 18.41 -5.12
CA LYS A 262 -5.86 19.47 -4.14
C LYS A 262 -5.07 20.76 -4.38
N ASN A 263 -3.89 20.62 -4.97
CA ASN A 263 -2.99 21.75 -5.20
C ASN A 263 -3.00 22.27 -6.64
N CYS A 264 -3.86 21.74 -7.51
CA CYS A 264 -3.98 22.22 -8.88
C CYS A 264 -4.78 23.53 -8.93
N PRO A 265 -4.19 24.66 -9.39
CA PRO A 265 -4.89 25.94 -9.39
C PRO A 265 -5.96 26.05 -10.48
N LYS A 266 -5.97 25.12 -11.44
CA LYS A 266 -6.89 25.13 -12.59
C LYS A 266 -7.77 23.86 -12.66
N ASP A 267 -7.80 23.06 -11.58
CA ASP A 267 -8.56 21.81 -11.51
C ASP A 267 -8.37 20.90 -12.75
N ALA A 268 -7.16 20.89 -13.29
CA ALA A 268 -6.79 20.13 -14.48
C ALA A 268 -6.47 18.64 -14.21
N LEU A 269 -6.62 18.14 -12.94
CA LEU A 269 -6.29 16.78 -12.54
C LEU A 269 -7.47 16.04 -11.95
#